data_87bd86cb0666cbd827251196d141410a
#
_entry.id   87bd86cb0666cbd827251196d141410a
#
_cell.length_a   1.000
_cell.length_b   1.000
_cell.length_c   1.000
_cell.angle_alpha   90.00
_cell.angle_beta   90.00
_cell.angle_gamma   90.00
#
_symmetry.space_group_name_H-M   'P 1'
#
loop_
_entity.id
_entity.type
_entity.pdbx_description
1 polymer ?
#
loop_
_entity_poly.entity_id
_entity_poly.type
_entity_poly.pdbx_seq_one_letter_code
_entity_poly.pdbx_strand_id
1 'polypeptide(L)'
;APPTMYRFFIKEDLSKYDLSSIEYATTAGEALNPEVFNQFKKATGLTIMEGFGQTETTLSIANFVGSTPKIGSMGKPSPLYDVVILDPDGNECKTGDTGEICIRVKDGKAPCGLFIGYYLDDEKTNEVWHDGFYHTGDQATMDEDGYLWYVGRIDDVIKSSGYRIGPFEIESVIMELPYVLECAITGVPDPVRG
;
A
#
# COMPACT_ATOMS: atom_id res chain seq x y z
N ALA A 1 -6.85 -12.42 -4.99
CA ALA A 1 -7.92 -11.56 -5.50
C ALA A 1 -7.68 -10.13 -5.03
N PRO A 2 -8.15 -9.07 -5.74
CA PRO A 2 -8.07 -7.70 -5.24
C PRO A 2 -8.98 -7.48 -4.02
N PRO A 3 -8.72 -6.45 -3.18
CA PRO A 3 -9.51 -6.15 -1.98
C PRO A 3 -11.01 -6.04 -2.22
N THR A 4 -11.41 -5.44 -3.34
CA THR A 4 -12.81 -5.34 -3.77
C THR A 4 -13.50 -6.72 -3.82
N MET A 5 -12.83 -7.75 -4.33
CA MET A 5 -13.40 -9.11 -4.39
C MET A 5 -13.56 -9.72 -2.99
N TYR A 6 -12.62 -9.46 -2.07
CA TYR A 6 -12.77 -9.92 -0.68
C TYR A 6 -13.97 -9.27 0.01
N ARG A 7 -14.27 -7.98 -0.29
CA ARG A 7 -15.49 -7.30 0.17
C ARG A 7 -16.78 -8.00 -0.31
N PHE A 8 -16.77 -8.57 -1.50
CA PHE A 8 -17.89 -9.40 -1.96
C PHE A 8 -17.92 -10.77 -1.28
N PHE A 9 -16.78 -11.44 -1.17
CA PHE A 9 -16.70 -12.77 -0.55
C PHE A 9 -17.23 -12.78 0.88
N ILE A 10 -16.90 -11.77 1.71
CA ILE A 10 -17.37 -11.73 3.11
C ILE A 10 -18.88 -11.49 3.25
N LYS A 11 -19.59 -11.14 2.17
CA LYS A 11 -21.06 -11.02 2.15
C LYS A 11 -21.75 -12.34 1.82
N GLU A 12 -21.01 -13.28 1.28
CA GLU A 12 -21.50 -14.61 0.94
C GLU A 12 -21.34 -15.56 2.12
N ASP A 13 -22.19 -16.59 2.15
CA ASP A 13 -22.05 -17.70 3.10
C ASP A 13 -20.93 -18.66 2.61
N LEU A 14 -19.69 -18.35 3.00
CA LEU A 14 -18.51 -19.10 2.58
C LEU A 14 -18.47 -20.54 3.12
N SER A 15 -19.32 -20.87 4.12
CA SER A 15 -19.41 -22.25 4.64
C SER A 15 -20.00 -23.25 3.64
N LYS A 16 -20.64 -22.73 2.58
CA LYS A 16 -21.21 -23.55 1.49
C LYS A 16 -20.16 -24.08 0.52
N TYR A 17 -18.93 -23.58 0.59
CA TYR A 17 -17.87 -23.92 -0.36
C TYR A 17 -16.76 -24.73 0.32
N ASP A 18 -16.24 -25.74 -0.36
CA ASP A 18 -15.05 -26.44 0.09
C ASP A 18 -13.80 -25.63 -0.26
N LEU A 19 -13.23 -24.98 0.75
CA LEU A 19 -12.01 -24.18 0.63
C LEU A 19 -10.77 -24.92 1.15
N SER A 20 -10.86 -26.22 1.44
CA SER A 20 -9.80 -27.01 2.09
C SER A 20 -8.52 -27.11 1.27
N SER A 21 -8.59 -26.89 -0.05
CA SER A 21 -7.42 -26.90 -0.94
C SER A 21 -6.70 -25.55 -1.00
N ILE A 22 -7.25 -24.49 -0.39
CA ILE A 22 -6.64 -23.16 -0.41
C ILE A 22 -5.69 -23.02 0.79
N GLU A 23 -4.41 -22.87 0.51
CA GLU A 23 -3.36 -22.69 1.52
C GLU A 23 -3.10 -21.20 1.80
N TYR A 24 -3.20 -20.35 0.77
CA TYR A 24 -2.92 -18.91 0.86
C TYR A 24 -3.98 -18.08 0.17
N ALA A 25 -4.43 -17.05 0.85
CA ALA A 25 -5.23 -15.98 0.28
C ALA A 25 -4.32 -14.75 0.12
N THR A 26 -4.26 -14.18 -1.08
CA THR A 26 -3.37 -13.03 -1.36
C THR A 26 -4.14 -11.86 -1.94
N THR A 27 -3.70 -10.64 -1.63
CA THR A 27 -4.25 -9.41 -2.18
C THR A 27 -3.16 -8.39 -2.50
N ALA A 28 -3.41 -7.57 -3.50
CA ALA A 28 -2.59 -6.42 -3.87
C ALA A 28 -3.40 -5.48 -4.77
N GLY A 29 -2.85 -4.29 -5.03
CA GLY A 29 -3.39 -3.28 -5.95
C GLY A 29 -4.17 -2.16 -5.28
N GLU A 30 -4.75 -2.43 -4.12
CA GLU A 30 -5.38 -1.45 -3.23
C GLU A 30 -5.03 -1.84 -1.79
N ALA A 31 -5.09 -0.88 -0.86
CA ALA A 31 -4.92 -1.20 0.55
C ALA A 31 -6.12 -2.01 1.08
N LEU A 32 -5.83 -3.05 1.84
CA LEU A 32 -6.85 -3.93 2.40
C LEU A 32 -7.40 -3.35 3.71
N ASN A 33 -8.70 -3.13 3.75
CA ASN A 33 -9.36 -2.73 4.99
C ASN A 33 -9.23 -3.83 6.07
N PRO A 34 -8.79 -3.49 7.30
CA PRO A 34 -8.63 -4.44 8.40
C PRO A 34 -9.89 -5.24 8.74
N GLU A 35 -11.07 -4.64 8.59
CA GLU A 35 -12.34 -5.33 8.87
C GLU A 35 -12.61 -6.44 7.84
N VAL A 36 -12.29 -6.21 6.57
CA VAL A 36 -12.39 -7.24 5.51
C VAL A 36 -11.46 -8.42 5.82
N PHE A 37 -10.23 -8.14 6.25
CA PHE A 37 -9.30 -9.16 6.69
C PHE A 37 -9.87 -10.00 7.84
N ASN A 38 -10.39 -9.34 8.88
CA ASN A 38 -10.93 -10.01 10.07
C ASN A 38 -12.14 -10.89 9.74
N GLN A 39 -13.08 -10.37 8.95
CA GLN A 39 -14.28 -11.11 8.56
C GLN A 39 -13.94 -12.32 7.69
N PHE A 40 -13.06 -12.15 6.71
CA PHE A 40 -12.62 -13.26 5.85
C PHE A 40 -11.92 -14.36 6.65
N LYS A 41 -10.98 -13.97 7.53
CA LYS A 41 -10.30 -14.92 8.41
C LYS A 41 -11.25 -15.65 9.34
N LYS A 42 -12.24 -14.95 9.89
CA LYS A 42 -13.29 -15.56 10.75
C LYS A 42 -14.14 -16.57 9.98
N ALA A 43 -14.48 -16.27 8.72
CA ALA A 43 -15.34 -17.13 7.90
C ALA A 43 -14.61 -18.36 7.34
N THR A 44 -13.32 -18.25 7.03
CA THR A 44 -12.57 -19.28 6.30
C THR A 44 -11.42 -19.90 7.08
N GLY A 45 -10.93 -19.27 8.14
CA GLY A 45 -9.69 -19.62 8.82
C GLY A 45 -8.42 -19.18 8.08
N LEU A 46 -8.53 -18.72 6.82
CA LEU A 46 -7.41 -18.30 6.00
C LEU A 46 -6.97 -16.87 6.35
N THR A 47 -5.67 -16.63 6.27
CA THR A 47 -5.08 -15.30 6.45
C THR A 47 -4.81 -14.69 5.09
N ILE A 48 -5.26 -13.44 4.89
CA ILE A 48 -4.95 -12.69 3.67
C ILE A 48 -3.53 -12.14 3.77
N MET A 49 -2.70 -12.45 2.78
CA MET A 49 -1.33 -11.96 2.66
C MET A 49 -1.35 -10.78 1.70
N GLU A 50 -1.20 -9.58 2.27
CA GLU A 50 -1.20 -8.34 1.51
C GLU A 50 0.18 -8.06 0.94
N GLY A 51 0.22 -7.41 -0.24
CA GLY A 51 1.43 -6.93 -0.86
C GLY A 51 1.19 -5.65 -1.64
N PHE A 52 2.23 -4.82 -1.70
CA PHE A 52 2.27 -3.57 -2.43
C PHE A 52 3.24 -3.69 -3.61
N GLY A 53 2.82 -3.16 -4.73
CA GLY A 53 3.60 -2.99 -5.95
C GLY A 53 2.80 -2.17 -6.95
N GLN A 54 3.47 -1.80 -8.02
CA GLN A 54 2.91 -1.00 -9.11
C GLN A 54 3.09 -1.74 -10.42
N THR A 55 2.54 -1.22 -11.53
CA THR A 55 2.81 -1.73 -12.88
C THR A 55 4.31 -1.62 -13.20
N GLU A 56 4.96 -0.62 -12.67
CA GLU A 56 6.37 -0.31 -12.78
C GLU A 56 7.27 -1.27 -11.98
N THR A 57 6.70 -1.97 -10.99
CA THR A 57 7.44 -2.88 -10.10
C THR A 57 6.79 -4.25 -10.09
N THR A 58 7.49 -5.26 -9.59
CA THR A 58 6.82 -6.43 -9.00
C THR A 58 6.39 -6.09 -7.57
N LEU A 59 6.01 -7.07 -6.74
CA LEU A 59 5.74 -6.80 -5.33
C LEU A 59 7.02 -6.30 -4.64
N SER A 60 7.04 -5.01 -4.29
CA SER A 60 8.17 -4.37 -3.62
C SER A 60 8.09 -4.49 -2.10
N ILE A 61 6.89 -4.64 -1.57
CA ILE A 61 6.59 -4.86 -0.14
C ILE A 61 5.54 -5.94 -0.06
N ALA A 62 5.68 -6.94 0.81
CA ALA A 62 4.67 -7.98 0.95
C ALA A 62 4.76 -8.72 2.29
N ASN A 63 3.67 -9.39 2.63
CA ASN A 63 3.66 -10.47 3.60
C ASN A 63 4.04 -11.76 2.87
N PHE A 64 5.28 -12.21 3.07
CA PHE A 64 5.81 -13.41 2.40
C PHE A 64 5.34 -14.70 3.07
N VAL A 65 5.40 -15.81 2.32
CA VAL A 65 5.13 -17.15 2.86
C VAL A 65 6.02 -17.41 4.07
N GLY A 66 5.40 -17.84 5.17
CA GLY A 66 6.08 -18.07 6.45
C GLY A 66 6.21 -16.83 7.34
N SER A 67 5.82 -15.63 6.87
CA SER A 67 5.71 -14.45 7.74
C SER A 67 4.37 -14.43 8.48
N THR A 68 4.34 -13.70 9.58
CA THR A 68 3.09 -13.39 10.29
C THR A 68 2.65 -11.99 9.90
N PRO A 69 1.56 -11.82 9.15
CA PRO A 69 1.11 -10.51 8.72
C PRO A 69 0.61 -9.68 9.92
N LYS A 70 0.97 -8.41 9.95
CA LYS A 70 0.30 -7.41 10.79
C LYS A 70 -0.90 -6.87 10.03
N ILE A 71 -2.08 -6.94 10.63
CA ILE A 71 -3.35 -6.53 10.00
C ILE A 71 -3.29 -5.04 9.66
N GLY A 72 -3.58 -4.70 8.41
CA GLY A 72 -3.53 -3.33 7.89
C GLY A 72 -2.16 -2.88 7.38
N SER A 73 -1.11 -3.70 7.54
CA SER A 73 0.19 -3.41 6.95
C SER A 73 0.35 -4.10 5.59
N MET A 74 1.07 -3.45 4.69
CA MET A 74 1.47 -4.03 3.40
C MET A 74 2.49 -5.17 3.54
N GLY A 75 3.07 -5.36 4.72
CA GLY A 75 4.15 -6.32 4.97
C GLY A 75 5.52 -5.65 5.08
N LYS A 76 6.57 -6.39 4.69
CA LYS A 76 7.98 -5.95 4.75
C LYS A 76 8.57 -5.80 3.36
N PRO A 77 9.69 -5.04 3.23
CA PRO A 77 10.41 -4.94 1.97
C PRO A 77 10.74 -6.30 1.36
N SER A 78 10.54 -6.42 0.05
CA SER A 78 10.98 -7.57 -0.72
C SER A 78 12.51 -7.65 -0.72
N PRO A 79 13.10 -8.84 -0.57
CA PRO A 79 14.56 -8.99 -0.67
C PRO A 79 15.12 -8.65 -2.06
N LEU A 80 14.27 -8.48 -3.08
CA LEU A 80 14.66 -8.08 -4.43
C LEU A 80 15.03 -6.59 -4.51
N TYR A 81 14.51 -5.77 -3.58
CA TYR A 81 14.61 -4.32 -3.64
C TYR A 81 15.21 -3.74 -2.36
N ASP A 82 15.93 -2.65 -2.50
CA ASP A 82 16.37 -1.80 -1.40
C ASP A 82 15.32 -0.71 -1.21
N VAL A 83 14.24 -1.05 -0.49
CA VAL A 83 13.11 -0.14 -0.21
C VAL A 83 13.48 0.76 0.95
N VAL A 84 13.30 2.06 0.76
CA VAL A 84 13.50 3.10 1.78
C VAL A 84 12.29 4.02 1.83
N ILE A 85 12.11 4.70 2.95
CA ILE A 85 11.11 5.76 3.11
C ILE A 85 11.87 7.08 3.18
N LEU A 86 11.59 8.00 2.25
CA LEU A 86 12.28 9.29 2.16
C LEU A 86 11.36 10.45 2.56
N ASP A 87 11.91 11.39 3.32
CA ASP A 87 11.29 12.67 3.58
C ASP A 87 11.34 13.60 2.34
N PRO A 88 10.66 14.75 2.34
CA PRO A 88 10.70 15.69 1.21
C PRO A 88 12.08 16.29 0.90
N ASP A 89 13.02 16.19 1.84
CA ASP A 89 14.40 16.66 1.68
C ASP A 89 15.33 15.55 1.14
N GLY A 90 14.80 14.34 0.90
CA GLY A 90 15.53 13.18 0.37
C GLY A 90 16.31 12.39 1.43
N ASN A 91 16.05 12.63 2.73
CA ASN A 91 16.67 11.86 3.80
C ASN A 91 15.80 10.66 4.17
N GLU A 92 16.43 9.58 4.63
CA GLU A 92 15.68 8.44 5.15
C GLU A 92 14.91 8.81 6.42
N CYS A 93 13.61 8.51 6.42
CA CYS A 93 12.73 8.71 7.56
C CYS A 93 13.12 7.82 8.74
N LYS A 94 12.88 8.33 9.95
CA LYS A 94 12.94 7.49 11.16
C LYS A 94 11.70 6.61 11.25
N THR A 95 11.81 5.56 12.03
CA THR A 95 10.67 4.71 12.38
C THR A 95 9.50 5.55 12.91
N GLY A 96 8.32 5.35 12.29
CA GLY A 96 7.10 6.07 12.60
C GLY A 96 6.89 7.37 11.81
N ASP A 97 7.93 7.91 11.16
CA ASP A 97 7.76 9.08 10.30
C ASP A 97 7.15 8.69 8.95
N THR A 98 6.33 9.58 8.40
CA THR A 98 5.73 9.40 7.08
C THR A 98 6.64 9.96 5.99
N GLY A 99 6.87 9.17 4.95
CA GLY A 99 7.63 9.59 3.78
C GLY A 99 7.24 8.81 2.53
N GLU A 100 7.89 9.13 1.42
CA GLU A 100 7.69 8.45 0.15
C GLU A 100 8.37 7.09 0.14
N ILE A 101 7.68 6.07 -0.38
CA ILE A 101 8.27 4.77 -0.68
C ILE A 101 9.19 4.94 -1.89
N CYS A 102 10.48 4.71 -1.71
CA CYS A 102 11.45 4.77 -2.78
C CYS A 102 12.22 3.46 -2.88
N ILE A 103 12.69 3.13 -4.07
CA ILE A 103 13.57 1.98 -4.31
C ILE A 103 14.95 2.50 -4.70
N ARG A 104 15.95 2.21 -3.87
CA ARG A 104 17.33 2.63 -4.12
C ARG A 104 17.92 1.85 -5.29
N VAL A 105 18.56 2.59 -6.20
CA VAL A 105 19.29 2.04 -7.33
C VAL A 105 20.75 1.84 -6.94
N LYS A 106 21.23 0.62 -7.04
CA LYS A 106 22.64 0.29 -6.79
C LYS A 106 23.43 0.29 -8.09
N ASP A 107 24.58 0.93 -8.07
CA ASP A 107 25.53 0.98 -9.22
C ASP A 107 24.88 1.52 -10.51
N GLY A 108 23.90 2.41 -10.40
CA GLY A 108 23.22 3.02 -11.54
C GLY A 108 22.38 2.03 -12.39
N LYS A 109 22.07 0.85 -11.85
CA LYS A 109 21.28 -0.17 -12.54
C LYS A 109 19.96 -0.39 -11.84
N ALA A 110 18.87 -0.35 -12.60
CA ALA A 110 17.56 -0.75 -12.11
C ALA A 110 17.60 -2.20 -11.62
N PRO A 111 17.09 -2.50 -10.41
CA PRO A 111 16.96 -3.89 -9.95
C PRO A 111 16.02 -4.69 -10.85
N CYS A 112 16.24 -6.02 -10.87
CA CYS A 112 15.38 -6.91 -11.63
C CYS A 112 13.92 -6.78 -11.18
N GLY A 113 13.00 -6.69 -12.13
CA GLY A 113 11.56 -6.53 -11.85
C GLY A 113 11.11 -5.07 -11.72
N LEU A 114 12.02 -4.11 -11.82
CA LEU A 114 11.68 -2.70 -11.90
C LEU A 114 11.70 -2.27 -13.37
N PHE A 115 10.72 -1.46 -13.80
CA PHE A 115 10.63 -0.99 -15.20
C PHE A 115 11.83 -0.09 -15.55
N ILE A 116 12.10 0.04 -16.85
CA ILE A 116 13.25 0.84 -17.34
C ILE A 116 12.86 2.25 -17.77
N GLY A 117 11.56 2.53 -17.86
CA GLY A 117 11.01 3.83 -18.26
C GLY A 117 9.66 3.72 -18.93
N TYR A 118 8.99 4.85 -19.09
CA TYR A 118 7.72 4.96 -19.81
C TYR A 118 7.97 5.00 -21.32
N TYR A 119 7.07 4.37 -22.06
CA TYR A 119 7.20 4.28 -23.52
C TYR A 119 7.04 5.65 -24.18
N LEU A 120 8.05 6.10 -24.90
CA LEU A 120 8.11 7.40 -25.59
C LEU A 120 7.83 8.61 -24.68
N ASP A 121 8.15 8.51 -23.39
CA ASP A 121 7.92 9.56 -22.40
C ASP A 121 9.13 9.66 -21.44
N ASP A 122 10.18 10.28 -21.95
CA ASP A 122 11.41 10.47 -21.18
C ASP A 122 11.22 11.48 -20.05
N GLU A 123 10.33 12.47 -20.23
CA GLU A 123 10.03 13.48 -19.20
C GLU A 123 9.43 12.81 -17.97
N LYS A 124 8.37 12.04 -18.15
CA LYS A 124 7.76 11.28 -17.07
C LYS A 124 8.67 10.21 -16.47
N THR A 125 9.54 9.62 -17.29
CA THR A 125 10.55 8.68 -16.79
C THR A 125 11.53 9.38 -15.84
N ASN A 126 12.01 10.57 -16.19
CA ASN A 126 12.93 11.34 -15.36
C ASN A 126 12.27 11.88 -14.08
N GLU A 127 10.97 12.12 -14.08
CA GLU A 127 10.20 12.53 -12.89
C GLU A 127 10.21 11.47 -11.79
N VAL A 128 10.29 10.19 -12.15
CA VAL A 128 10.26 9.08 -11.18
C VAL A 128 11.63 8.43 -10.96
N TRP A 129 12.61 8.71 -11.86
CA TRP A 129 13.97 8.22 -11.75
C TRP A 129 14.95 9.37 -11.52
N HIS A 130 15.18 9.71 -10.27
CA HIS A 130 16.15 10.77 -9.94
C HIS A 130 16.85 10.50 -8.60
N ASP A 131 17.90 11.22 -8.30
CA ASP A 131 18.68 11.18 -7.06
C ASP A 131 19.14 9.78 -6.60
N GLY A 132 19.22 8.82 -7.55
CA GLY A 132 19.62 7.44 -7.25
C GLY A 132 18.48 6.55 -6.75
N PHE A 133 17.23 6.99 -6.91
CA PHE A 133 16.03 6.26 -6.50
C PHE A 133 15.02 6.18 -7.64
N TYR A 134 14.16 5.15 -7.54
CA TYR A 134 12.87 5.13 -8.16
C TYR A 134 11.84 5.62 -7.14
N HIS A 135 11.13 6.66 -7.50
CA HIS A 135 10.10 7.32 -6.70
C HIS A 135 8.73 6.76 -7.05
N THR A 136 8.04 6.14 -6.08
CA THR A 136 6.76 5.49 -6.34
C THR A 136 5.58 6.46 -6.37
N GLY A 137 5.72 7.63 -5.75
CA GLY A 137 4.62 8.57 -5.50
C GLY A 137 3.65 8.12 -4.41
N ASP A 138 3.93 7.00 -3.75
CA ASP A 138 3.14 6.47 -2.64
C ASP A 138 3.83 6.75 -1.30
N GLN A 139 3.07 7.06 -0.26
CA GLN A 139 3.58 7.34 1.08
C GLN A 139 3.28 6.20 2.05
N ALA A 140 4.21 5.96 2.95
CA ALA A 140 4.07 4.98 4.02
C ALA A 140 4.80 5.43 5.28
N THR A 141 4.49 4.74 6.39
CA THR A 141 5.31 4.72 7.60
C THR A 141 5.91 3.34 7.79
N MET A 142 7.05 3.24 8.46
CA MET A 142 7.66 1.96 8.83
C MET A 142 7.65 1.83 10.34
N ASP A 143 7.21 0.69 10.87
CA ASP A 143 7.22 0.43 12.30
C ASP A 143 8.57 -0.17 12.77
N GLU A 144 8.72 -0.36 14.08
CA GLU A 144 9.94 -0.89 14.72
C GLU A 144 10.29 -2.32 14.28
N ASP A 145 9.30 -3.09 13.81
CA ASP A 145 9.49 -4.45 13.31
C ASP A 145 9.74 -4.49 11.78
N GLY A 146 9.79 -3.32 11.12
CA GLY A 146 10.03 -3.16 9.69
C GLY A 146 8.83 -3.43 8.79
N TYR A 147 7.61 -3.41 9.35
CA TYR A 147 6.38 -3.44 8.54
C TYR A 147 6.05 -2.04 8.05
N LEU A 148 5.55 -1.97 6.80
CA LEU A 148 5.15 -0.72 6.17
C LEU A 148 3.62 -0.59 6.17
N TRP A 149 3.17 0.63 6.47
CA TRP A 149 1.78 1.01 6.59
C TRP A 149 1.47 2.08 5.55
N TYR A 150 0.53 1.78 4.67
CA TYR A 150 0.14 2.70 3.60
C TYR A 150 -0.53 3.95 4.15
N VAL A 151 -0.12 5.12 3.65
CA VAL A 151 -0.71 6.41 4.03
C VAL A 151 -1.56 6.97 2.89
N GLY A 152 -1.06 6.92 1.67
CA GLY A 152 -1.75 7.44 0.48
C GLY A 152 -0.80 7.81 -0.64
N ARG A 153 -1.34 8.33 -1.73
CA ARG A 153 -0.57 8.95 -2.80
C ARG A 153 -0.10 10.35 -2.37
N ILE A 154 1.06 10.77 -2.84
CA ILE A 154 1.59 12.12 -2.57
C ILE A 154 0.66 13.19 -3.16
N ASP A 155 0.10 12.91 -4.34
CA ASP A 155 -0.82 13.78 -5.08
C ASP A 155 -2.23 13.80 -4.49
N ASP A 156 -2.65 12.76 -3.76
CA ASP A 156 -3.98 12.67 -3.14
C ASP A 156 -4.02 13.18 -1.68
N VAL A 157 -2.86 13.44 -1.07
CA VAL A 157 -2.81 13.92 0.32
C VAL A 157 -3.51 15.27 0.47
N ILE A 158 -4.53 15.30 1.31
CA ILE A 158 -5.29 16.50 1.61
C ILE A 158 -4.48 17.37 2.57
N LYS A 159 -4.17 18.59 2.15
CA LYS A 159 -3.52 19.60 3.00
C LYS A 159 -4.60 20.48 3.62
N SER A 160 -4.75 20.46 4.93
CA SER A 160 -5.75 21.27 5.63
C SER A 160 -5.16 21.88 6.90
N SER A 161 -5.09 23.19 6.97
CA SER A 161 -4.59 23.94 8.15
C SER A 161 -3.22 23.46 8.65
N GLY A 162 -2.34 23.05 7.73
CA GLY A 162 -1.00 22.50 8.05
C GLY A 162 -0.97 21.01 8.34
N TYR A 163 -2.11 20.34 8.42
CA TYR A 163 -2.17 18.86 8.49
C TYR A 163 -2.08 18.23 7.11
N ARG A 164 -1.44 17.06 7.07
CA ARG A 164 -1.43 16.18 5.91
C ARG A 164 -2.31 14.98 6.24
N ILE A 165 -3.40 14.83 5.51
CA ILE A 165 -4.44 13.84 5.78
C ILE A 165 -4.45 12.86 4.61
N GLY A 166 -4.14 11.61 4.87
CA GLY A 166 -4.28 10.53 3.89
C GLY A 166 -5.75 10.14 3.72
N PRO A 167 -6.31 10.21 2.51
CA PRO A 167 -7.69 9.78 2.26
C PRO A 167 -7.98 8.38 2.78
N PHE A 168 -7.07 7.44 2.59
CA PHE A 168 -7.23 6.04 2.99
C PHE A 168 -7.46 5.84 4.50
N GLU A 169 -6.83 6.66 5.36
CA GLU A 169 -7.03 6.58 6.81
C GLU A 169 -8.49 6.87 7.19
N ILE A 170 -9.07 7.93 6.59
CA ILE A 170 -10.46 8.30 6.85
C ILE A 170 -11.42 7.26 6.23
N GLU A 171 -11.15 6.82 5.01
CA GLU A 171 -11.93 5.79 4.33
C GLU A 171 -11.99 4.50 5.14
N SER A 172 -10.87 4.08 5.72
CA SER A 172 -10.77 2.89 6.56
C SER A 172 -11.68 2.97 7.78
N VAL A 173 -11.72 4.12 8.46
CA VAL A 173 -12.59 4.34 9.62
C VAL A 173 -14.07 4.38 9.21
N ILE A 174 -14.40 5.04 8.10
CA ILE A 174 -15.79 5.12 7.60
C ILE A 174 -16.30 3.74 7.19
N MET A 175 -15.44 2.91 6.62
CA MET A 175 -15.77 1.53 6.20
C MET A 175 -16.07 0.58 7.37
N GLU A 176 -15.74 0.94 8.62
CA GLU A 176 -16.15 0.18 9.81
C GLU A 176 -17.66 0.29 10.09
N LEU A 177 -18.34 1.30 9.51
CA LEU A 177 -19.76 1.48 9.69
C LEU A 177 -20.55 0.41 8.91
N PRO A 178 -21.44 -0.35 9.55
CA PRO A 178 -22.06 -1.54 8.93
C PRO A 178 -23.00 -1.25 7.74
N TYR A 179 -23.35 0.00 7.55
CA TYR A 179 -24.21 0.47 6.44
C TYR A 179 -23.40 1.15 5.31
N VAL A 180 -22.09 1.27 5.45
CA VAL A 180 -21.22 1.80 4.40
C VAL A 180 -20.64 0.64 3.58
N LEU A 181 -20.88 0.67 2.30
CA LEU A 181 -20.34 -0.33 1.36
C LEU A 181 -18.99 0.10 0.78
N GLU A 182 -18.93 1.34 0.38
CA GLU A 182 -17.76 2.01 -0.20
C GLU A 182 -17.81 3.49 0.16
N CYS A 183 -16.63 4.11 0.27
CA CYS A 183 -16.49 5.55 0.38
C CYS A 183 -15.22 5.98 -0.35
N ALA A 184 -15.17 7.25 -0.73
CA ALA A 184 -13.99 7.90 -1.26
C ALA A 184 -13.86 9.28 -0.62
N ILE A 185 -12.67 9.64 -0.19
CA ILE A 185 -12.36 10.94 0.42
C ILE A 185 -11.56 11.77 -0.57
N THR A 186 -12.00 12.99 -0.80
CA THR A 186 -11.29 13.96 -1.63
C THR A 186 -11.25 15.32 -0.96
N GLY A 187 -10.15 16.07 -1.20
CA GLY A 187 -10.02 17.44 -0.75
C GLY A 187 -10.94 18.38 -1.54
N VAL A 188 -11.54 19.34 -0.85
CA VAL A 188 -12.26 20.45 -1.48
C VAL A 188 -11.52 21.74 -1.14
N PRO A 189 -11.25 22.62 -2.12
CA PRO A 189 -10.62 23.90 -1.85
C PRO A 189 -11.40 24.72 -0.82
N ASP A 190 -10.73 25.20 0.22
CA ASP A 190 -11.29 26.04 1.25
C ASP A 190 -10.44 27.32 1.38
N PRO A 191 -11.06 28.55 1.32
CA PRO A 191 -10.31 29.80 1.32
C PRO A 191 -9.56 30.10 2.63
N VAL A 192 -9.86 29.37 3.70
CA VAL A 192 -9.23 29.52 5.03
C VAL A 192 -8.29 28.37 5.35
N ARG A 193 -8.64 27.17 4.93
CA ARG A 193 -7.90 25.95 5.30
C ARG A 193 -6.95 25.43 4.22
N GLY A 194 -7.09 25.87 2.99
CA GLY A 194 -6.30 25.46 1.83
C GLY A 194 -6.99 24.53 0.87
#